data_fe9cfd37c87d3a9f3b2a555c02aa210f
#
_entry.id   fe9cfd37c87d3a9f3b2a555c02aa210f
#
_cell.length_a   1.000
_cell.length_b   1.000
_cell.length_c   1.000
_cell.angle_alpha   90.00
_cell.angle_beta   90.00
_cell.angle_gamma   90.00
#
_symmetry.space_group_name_H-M   'P 1'
#
loop_
_entity.id
_entity.type
_entity.pdbx_description
1 polymer ?
#
loop_
_entity_poly.entity_id
_entity_poly.type
_entity_poly.pdbx_seq_one_letter_code
_entity_poly.pdbx_strand_id
1 'polypeptide(L)'
;MFALVLAGGVIYTLPYLRQTFHRGLREALDLTNAELGNLNSLFGVVAMLAYFPGGWLADRVSARLLLALSLLATGLAGLWYAQFPSYEVMLGIHAFMGVSTILTFWAALIKATRAWGGRHEQGRAFGILDGGRGVVEAILAMVATGVFAWFGSGARGLSTAITMYAVAHLVAAALVAILAPDGGRSTSRPSESEGWRKRLVVLRMPVVWMHAGVIFFAYCAFWGTHDFNAFAVEGLGQSEVFGATLATFRTWLRPVAAIAAGVFADRLRSSTVIGASFLVAAAGFVALAAHPKDALVLLWIDVSVVALAVFALRGIYYALLEEARLPMHLTGTAVGFVSVLGYTPDIFVPQLTGWLFDTYPGAEGHRYFYVLLAIGAVVGFACTRAIRRCARPRSSG
;
A
#
# COMPACT_ATOMS: atom_id res chain seq x y z
N MET A 1 8.05 -17.50 -11.27
CA MET A 1 7.57 -16.09 -11.21
C MET A 1 6.05 -15.96 -11.14
N PHE A 2 5.28 -16.65 -11.97
CA PHE A 2 3.80 -16.57 -11.96
C PHE A 2 3.19 -16.75 -10.56
N ALA A 3 3.57 -17.83 -9.83
CA ALA A 3 3.05 -18.07 -8.48
C ALA A 3 3.38 -16.95 -7.47
N LEU A 4 4.56 -16.29 -7.60
CA LEU A 4 4.95 -15.16 -6.75
C LEU A 4 4.13 -13.90 -7.06
N VAL A 5 3.86 -13.66 -8.33
CA VAL A 5 3.00 -12.57 -8.80
C VAL A 5 1.57 -12.74 -8.28
N LEU A 6 1.01 -13.95 -8.46
CA LEU A 6 -0.33 -14.28 -7.96
C LEU A 6 -0.40 -14.12 -6.45
N ALA A 7 0.54 -14.72 -5.72
CA ALA A 7 0.62 -14.62 -4.27
C ALA A 7 0.65 -13.15 -3.80
N GLY A 8 1.54 -12.37 -4.40
CA GLY A 8 1.72 -10.96 -4.04
C GLY A 8 0.53 -10.08 -4.40
N GLY A 9 -0.24 -10.40 -5.44
CA GLY A 9 -1.45 -9.67 -5.83
C GLY A 9 -2.67 -10.01 -4.98
N VAL A 10 -2.71 -11.24 -4.42
CA VAL A 10 -3.84 -11.71 -3.60
C VAL A 10 -3.72 -11.27 -2.14
N ILE A 11 -2.52 -11.34 -1.55
CA ILE A 11 -2.31 -11.35 -0.10
C ILE A 11 -2.92 -10.18 0.68
N TYR A 12 -3.00 -9.00 0.06
CA TYR A 12 -3.51 -7.79 0.72
C TYR A 12 -4.97 -7.48 0.39
N THR A 13 -5.66 -8.28 -0.42
CA THR A 13 -7.05 -7.99 -0.82
C THR A 13 -8.03 -8.06 0.34
N LEU A 14 -7.85 -8.99 1.29
CA LEU A 14 -8.69 -9.12 2.47
C LEU A 14 -8.41 -8.03 3.54
N PRO A 15 -7.15 -7.78 3.95
CA PRO A 15 -6.87 -6.73 4.94
C PRO A 15 -7.31 -5.32 4.50
N TYR A 16 -7.26 -5.06 3.20
CA TYR A 16 -7.63 -3.74 2.64
C TYR A 16 -8.99 -3.72 1.94
N LEU A 17 -9.88 -4.63 2.27
CA LEU A 17 -11.22 -4.77 1.68
C LEU A 17 -12.07 -3.49 1.80
N ARG A 18 -11.89 -2.73 2.88
CA ARG A 18 -12.50 -1.41 3.10
C ARG A 18 -12.34 -0.46 1.93
N GLN A 19 -11.22 -0.53 1.19
CA GLN A 19 -10.95 0.36 0.06
C GLN A 19 -11.95 0.20 -1.09
N THR A 20 -12.56 -0.99 -1.21
CA THR A 20 -13.50 -1.33 -2.29
C THR A 20 -14.95 -1.35 -1.81
N PHE A 21 -15.19 -1.77 -0.56
CA PHE A 21 -16.54 -1.99 -0.02
C PHE A 21 -16.72 -1.31 1.35
N HIS A 22 -16.42 0.00 1.44
CA HIS A 22 -16.42 0.74 2.72
C HIS A 22 -17.78 0.70 3.42
N ARG A 23 -18.82 1.17 2.74
CA ARG A 23 -20.19 1.23 3.28
C ARG A 23 -20.76 -0.17 3.50
N GLY A 24 -20.56 -1.07 2.53
CA GLY A 24 -21.05 -2.45 2.63
C GLY A 24 -20.49 -3.18 3.84
N LEU A 25 -19.20 -2.97 4.17
CA LEU A 25 -18.57 -3.53 5.38
C LEU A 25 -19.14 -2.92 6.65
N ARG A 26 -19.32 -1.62 6.68
CA ARG A 26 -19.85 -0.90 7.82
C ARG A 26 -21.29 -1.36 8.14
N GLU A 27 -22.13 -1.45 7.12
CA GLU A 27 -23.52 -1.91 7.27
C GLU A 27 -23.61 -3.41 7.63
N ALA A 28 -22.78 -4.28 7.01
CA ALA A 28 -22.82 -5.72 7.27
C ALA A 28 -22.28 -6.12 8.65
N LEU A 29 -21.35 -5.34 9.21
CA LEU A 29 -20.75 -5.58 10.52
C LEU A 29 -21.35 -4.70 11.62
N ASP A 30 -22.30 -3.81 11.28
CA ASP A 30 -22.91 -2.81 12.17
C ASP A 30 -21.84 -1.96 12.89
N LEU A 31 -20.90 -1.40 12.13
CA LEU A 31 -19.76 -0.63 12.63
C LEU A 31 -19.87 0.86 12.30
N THR A 32 -19.32 1.68 13.19
CA THR A 32 -18.98 3.08 12.91
C THR A 32 -17.77 3.18 11.99
N ASN A 33 -17.53 4.35 11.39
CA ASN A 33 -16.31 4.60 10.61
C ASN A 33 -15.05 4.50 11.47
N ALA A 34 -15.12 4.95 12.73
CA ALA A 34 -14.03 4.84 13.69
C ALA A 34 -13.66 3.38 13.99
N GLU A 35 -14.64 2.52 14.23
CA GLU A 35 -14.43 1.10 14.46
C GLU A 35 -13.83 0.41 13.23
N LEU A 36 -14.35 0.70 12.03
CA LEU A 36 -13.77 0.20 10.78
C LEU A 36 -12.33 0.72 10.57
N GLY A 37 -12.05 1.96 10.98
CA GLY A 37 -10.71 2.54 11.02
C GLY A 37 -9.78 1.79 11.96
N ASN A 38 -10.26 1.45 13.17
CA ASN A 38 -9.49 0.72 14.18
C ASN A 38 -9.04 -0.67 13.71
N LEU A 39 -9.87 -1.38 12.92
CA LEU A 39 -9.50 -2.67 12.33
C LEU A 39 -8.22 -2.53 11.48
N ASN A 40 -8.18 -1.55 10.58
CA ASN A 40 -7.01 -1.30 9.75
C ASN A 40 -5.81 -0.76 10.55
N SER A 41 -6.04 0.08 11.55
CA SER A 41 -4.98 0.59 12.41
C SER A 41 -4.31 -0.52 13.21
N LEU A 42 -5.10 -1.44 13.77
CA LEU A 42 -4.57 -2.60 14.48
C LEU A 42 -3.76 -3.51 13.55
N PHE A 43 -4.27 -3.76 12.33
CA PHE A 43 -3.49 -4.44 11.28
C PHE A 43 -2.15 -3.72 11.05
N GLY A 44 -2.14 -2.40 10.89
CA GLY A 44 -0.94 -1.59 10.67
C GLY A 44 0.07 -1.67 11.81
N VAL A 45 -0.38 -1.60 13.06
CA VAL A 45 0.48 -1.74 14.27
C VAL A 45 1.15 -3.12 14.28
N VAL A 46 0.35 -4.18 14.13
CA VAL A 46 0.86 -5.55 14.15
C VAL A 46 1.80 -5.80 12.97
N ALA A 47 1.45 -5.32 11.78
CA ALA A 47 2.30 -5.39 10.60
C ALA A 47 3.66 -4.72 10.82
N MET A 48 3.67 -3.52 11.42
CA MET A 48 4.91 -2.79 11.73
C MET A 48 5.81 -3.59 12.68
N LEU A 49 5.25 -4.15 13.74
CA LEU A 49 5.99 -4.99 14.69
C LEU A 49 6.51 -6.28 14.04
N ALA A 50 5.79 -6.81 13.05
CA ALA A 50 6.10 -8.04 12.35
C ALA A 50 7.24 -7.92 11.31
N TYR A 51 7.54 -6.72 10.80
CA TYR A 51 8.57 -6.53 9.77
C TYR A 51 9.95 -7.03 10.19
N PHE A 52 10.39 -6.68 11.40
CA PHE A 52 11.71 -7.06 11.88
C PHE A 52 11.86 -8.57 12.10
N PRO A 53 10.98 -9.22 12.89
CA PRO A 53 11.05 -10.68 13.07
C PRO A 53 10.76 -11.45 11.78
N GLY A 54 9.99 -10.88 10.83
CA GLY A 54 9.72 -11.48 9.52
C GLY A 54 10.98 -11.66 8.67
N GLY A 55 11.87 -10.67 8.65
CA GLY A 55 13.17 -10.80 7.99
C GLY A 55 14.01 -11.93 8.57
N TRP A 56 14.09 -12.01 9.90
CA TRP A 56 14.79 -13.08 10.61
C TRP A 56 14.21 -14.48 10.32
N LEU A 57 12.88 -14.59 10.26
CA LEU A 57 12.19 -15.82 9.95
C LEU A 57 12.44 -16.28 8.49
N ALA A 58 12.36 -15.34 7.53
CA ALA A 58 12.62 -15.61 6.12
C ALA A 58 14.04 -16.11 5.85
N ASP A 59 15.02 -15.76 6.67
CA ASP A 59 16.39 -16.25 6.54
C ASP A 59 16.53 -17.73 6.96
N ARG A 60 15.66 -18.23 7.85
CA ARG A 60 15.76 -19.57 8.46
C ARG A 60 14.82 -20.60 7.86
N VAL A 61 13.70 -20.13 7.33
CA VAL A 61 12.64 -20.99 6.80
C VAL A 61 12.57 -20.86 5.28
N SER A 62 12.15 -21.93 4.61
CA SER A 62 11.91 -21.93 3.16
C SER A 62 10.88 -20.86 2.78
N ALA A 63 11.20 -20.05 1.78
CA ALA A 63 10.30 -19.00 1.28
C ALA A 63 8.99 -19.62 0.76
N ARG A 64 9.06 -20.79 0.09
CA ARG A 64 7.87 -21.53 -0.37
C ARG A 64 6.92 -21.85 0.78
N LEU A 65 7.45 -22.40 1.87
CA LEU A 65 6.64 -22.78 3.04
C LEU A 65 6.01 -21.56 3.70
N LEU A 66 6.78 -20.50 3.91
CA LEU A 66 6.30 -19.26 4.52
C LEU A 66 5.19 -18.61 3.69
N LEU A 67 5.38 -18.51 2.38
CA LEU A 67 4.37 -17.93 1.47
C LEU A 67 3.10 -18.79 1.44
N ALA A 68 3.23 -20.12 1.33
CA ALA A 68 2.08 -21.01 1.30
C ALA A 68 1.28 -20.98 2.61
N LEU A 69 1.97 -21.03 3.77
CA LEU A 69 1.32 -20.93 5.08
C LEU A 69 0.64 -19.58 5.30
N SER A 70 1.28 -18.49 4.88
CA SER A 70 0.70 -17.16 4.96
C SER A 70 -0.62 -17.06 4.18
N LEU A 71 -0.60 -17.48 2.92
CA LEU A 71 -1.78 -17.47 2.05
C LEU A 71 -2.89 -18.38 2.58
N LEU A 72 -2.54 -19.59 3.04
CA LEU A 72 -3.49 -20.52 3.66
C LEU A 72 -4.13 -19.89 4.90
N ALA A 73 -3.32 -19.38 5.82
CA ALA A 73 -3.78 -18.77 7.06
C ALA A 73 -4.67 -17.55 6.81
N THR A 74 -4.25 -16.65 5.90
CA THR A 74 -5.04 -15.47 5.54
C THR A 74 -6.34 -15.85 4.83
N GLY A 75 -6.33 -16.87 3.97
CA GLY A 75 -7.53 -17.38 3.30
C GLY A 75 -8.53 -17.98 4.27
N LEU A 76 -8.08 -18.79 5.25
CA LEU A 76 -8.95 -19.34 6.29
C LEU A 76 -9.55 -18.24 7.18
N ALA A 77 -8.75 -17.23 7.56
CA ALA A 77 -9.25 -16.06 8.27
C ALA A 77 -10.29 -15.29 7.42
N GLY A 78 -10.10 -15.23 6.09
CA GLY A 78 -11.05 -14.65 5.16
C GLY A 78 -12.38 -15.38 5.09
N LEU A 79 -12.40 -16.72 5.19
CA LEU A 79 -13.65 -17.50 5.29
C LEU A 79 -14.42 -17.20 6.57
N TRP A 80 -13.72 -16.92 7.66
CA TRP A 80 -14.34 -16.49 8.90
C TRP A 80 -14.83 -15.05 8.81
N TYR A 81 -14.06 -14.16 8.22
CA TYR A 81 -14.45 -12.76 7.94
C TYR A 81 -15.76 -12.70 7.14
N ALA A 82 -15.95 -13.57 6.15
CA ALA A 82 -17.15 -13.63 5.31
C ALA A 82 -18.46 -13.92 6.07
N GLN A 83 -18.37 -14.38 7.31
CA GLN A 83 -19.51 -14.65 8.19
C GLN A 83 -19.93 -13.44 9.03
N PHE A 84 -19.24 -12.30 8.88
CA PHE A 84 -19.49 -11.07 9.63
C PHE A 84 -19.51 -11.29 11.15
N PRO A 85 -18.42 -11.78 11.75
CA PRO A 85 -18.35 -11.99 13.18
C PRO A 85 -18.36 -10.66 13.97
N SER A 86 -18.45 -10.74 15.30
CA SER A 86 -18.47 -9.55 16.17
C SER A 86 -17.20 -8.68 15.98
N TYR A 87 -17.29 -7.41 16.39
CA TYR A 87 -16.20 -6.44 16.28
C TYR A 87 -14.90 -6.93 16.94
N GLU A 88 -14.98 -7.55 18.12
CA GLU A 88 -13.83 -8.08 18.85
C GLU A 88 -13.14 -9.20 18.06
N VAL A 89 -13.92 -10.07 17.43
CA VAL A 89 -13.41 -11.13 16.57
C VAL A 89 -12.79 -10.53 15.31
N MET A 90 -13.38 -9.48 14.74
CA MET A 90 -12.84 -8.75 13.62
C MET A 90 -11.50 -8.08 13.94
N LEU A 91 -11.33 -7.51 15.16
CA LEU A 91 -10.03 -7.02 15.63
C LEU A 91 -9.00 -8.15 15.67
N GLY A 92 -9.37 -9.32 16.18
CA GLY A 92 -8.52 -10.51 16.19
C GLY A 92 -8.11 -10.97 14.77
N ILE A 93 -9.06 -10.99 13.82
CA ILE A 93 -8.81 -11.35 12.43
C ILE A 93 -7.84 -10.36 11.78
N HIS A 94 -8.01 -9.04 11.97
CA HIS A 94 -7.12 -8.03 11.40
C HIS A 94 -5.72 -8.08 12.02
N ALA A 95 -5.61 -8.27 13.34
CA ALA A 95 -4.32 -8.50 14.01
C ALA A 95 -3.63 -9.76 13.46
N PHE A 96 -4.36 -10.87 13.32
CA PHE A 96 -3.85 -12.11 12.74
C PHE A 96 -3.40 -11.92 11.28
N MET A 97 -4.15 -11.18 10.46
CA MET A 97 -3.76 -10.84 9.09
C MET A 97 -2.50 -9.97 9.07
N GLY A 98 -2.30 -9.06 10.05
CA GLY A 98 -1.05 -8.31 10.21
C GLY A 98 0.17 -9.23 10.41
N VAL A 99 0.01 -10.26 11.22
CA VAL A 99 1.06 -11.30 11.39
C VAL A 99 1.24 -12.11 10.11
N SER A 100 0.17 -12.71 9.58
CA SER A 100 0.27 -13.64 8.46
C SER A 100 0.78 -12.97 7.18
N THR A 101 0.44 -11.71 6.91
CA THR A 101 0.82 -11.02 5.67
C THR A 101 2.19 -10.35 5.73
N ILE A 102 2.70 -10.05 6.91
CA ILE A 102 4.00 -9.36 7.04
C ILE A 102 5.07 -10.30 7.62
N LEU A 103 4.82 -10.95 8.77
CA LEU A 103 5.80 -11.81 9.41
C LEU A 103 6.24 -12.97 8.50
N THR A 104 5.28 -13.64 7.88
CA THR A 104 5.55 -14.85 7.10
C THR A 104 5.59 -14.61 5.60
N PHE A 105 5.03 -13.51 5.09
CA PHE A 105 4.89 -13.31 3.65
C PHE A 105 5.92 -12.36 3.06
N TRP A 106 5.99 -11.11 3.56
CA TRP A 106 6.68 -10.04 2.84
C TRP A 106 8.16 -10.32 2.58
N ALA A 107 8.91 -10.64 3.63
CA ALA A 107 10.34 -10.93 3.50
C ALA A 107 10.61 -12.19 2.66
N ALA A 108 9.74 -13.22 2.79
CA ALA A 108 9.82 -14.44 2.01
C ALA A 108 9.57 -14.18 0.52
N LEU A 109 8.60 -13.31 0.16
CA LEU A 109 8.32 -12.93 -1.22
C LEU A 109 9.54 -12.21 -1.85
N ILE A 110 10.13 -11.26 -1.15
CA ILE A 110 11.32 -10.56 -1.61
C ILE A 110 12.49 -11.53 -1.82
N LYS A 111 12.72 -12.44 -0.87
CA LYS A 111 13.76 -13.46 -0.97
C LYS A 111 13.55 -14.38 -2.18
N ALA A 112 12.33 -14.90 -2.37
CA ALA A 112 11.99 -15.77 -3.50
C ALA A 112 12.14 -15.03 -4.85
N THR A 113 11.76 -13.76 -4.92
CA THR A 113 11.91 -12.93 -6.12
C THR A 113 13.39 -12.69 -6.45
N ARG A 114 14.22 -12.39 -5.45
CA ARG A 114 15.67 -12.25 -5.62
C ARG A 114 16.31 -13.54 -6.12
N ALA A 115 15.91 -14.67 -5.54
CA ALA A 115 16.41 -16.00 -5.98
C ALA A 115 16.04 -16.30 -7.43
N TRP A 116 14.84 -15.90 -7.87
CA TRP A 116 14.39 -16.06 -9.25
C TRP A 116 15.16 -15.17 -10.23
N GLY A 117 15.41 -13.91 -9.90
CA GLY A 117 16.13 -12.95 -10.76
C GLY A 117 17.64 -13.20 -10.85
N GLY A 118 18.20 -14.03 -9.97
CA GLY A 118 19.63 -14.28 -9.93
C GLY A 118 20.46 -13.01 -9.71
N ARG A 119 21.73 -13.01 -10.19
CA ARG A 119 22.63 -11.85 -10.00
C ARG A 119 22.44 -10.73 -11.01
N HIS A 120 21.89 -11.02 -12.18
CA HIS A 120 21.91 -10.10 -13.34
C HIS A 120 20.53 -9.54 -13.74
N GLU A 121 19.42 -10.15 -13.30
CA GLU A 121 18.07 -9.75 -13.72
C GLU A 121 17.18 -9.26 -12.54
N GLN A 122 17.78 -8.67 -11.52
CA GLN A 122 17.03 -8.22 -10.33
C GLN A 122 15.97 -7.16 -10.67
N GLY A 123 16.34 -6.14 -11.47
CA GLY A 123 15.39 -5.11 -11.90
C GLY A 123 14.19 -5.68 -12.65
N ARG A 124 14.45 -6.62 -13.56
CA ARG A 124 13.39 -7.33 -14.32
C ARG A 124 12.50 -8.16 -13.40
N ALA A 125 13.10 -8.89 -12.44
CA ALA A 125 12.37 -9.72 -11.50
C ALA A 125 11.40 -8.90 -10.64
N PHE A 126 11.88 -7.80 -10.04
CA PHE A 126 11.05 -6.93 -9.23
C PHE A 126 10.02 -6.14 -10.04
N GLY A 127 10.37 -5.73 -11.27
CA GLY A 127 9.45 -5.08 -12.19
C GLY A 127 8.28 -6.00 -12.59
N ILE A 128 8.56 -7.27 -12.92
CA ILE A 128 7.52 -8.26 -13.22
C ILE A 128 6.68 -8.56 -11.97
N LEU A 129 7.32 -8.65 -10.79
CA LEU A 129 6.60 -8.87 -9.54
C LEU A 129 5.62 -7.71 -9.28
N ASP A 130 6.10 -6.47 -9.24
CA ASP A 130 5.27 -5.33 -8.82
C ASP A 130 4.19 -5.01 -9.86
N GLY A 131 4.53 -5.00 -11.15
CA GLY A 131 3.56 -4.82 -12.22
C GLY A 131 2.51 -5.93 -12.26
N GLY A 132 2.97 -7.19 -12.17
CA GLY A 132 2.07 -8.35 -12.17
C GLY A 132 1.14 -8.40 -10.96
N ARG A 133 1.63 -8.04 -9.77
CA ARG A 133 0.80 -7.91 -8.56
C ARG A 133 -0.32 -6.90 -8.75
N GLY A 134 -0.01 -5.73 -9.33
CA GLY A 134 -1.02 -4.72 -9.62
C GLY A 134 -2.11 -5.21 -10.57
N VAL A 135 -1.72 -5.97 -11.60
CA VAL A 135 -2.68 -6.57 -12.55
C VAL A 135 -3.57 -7.61 -11.86
N VAL A 136 -3.00 -8.52 -11.06
CA VAL A 136 -3.77 -9.53 -10.30
C VAL A 136 -4.74 -8.86 -9.34
N GLU A 137 -4.29 -7.85 -8.58
CA GLU A 137 -5.11 -7.08 -7.66
C GLU A 137 -6.30 -6.42 -8.39
N ALA A 138 -6.04 -5.79 -9.55
CA ALA A 138 -7.07 -5.12 -10.34
C ALA A 138 -8.11 -6.11 -10.92
N ILE A 139 -7.66 -7.27 -11.42
CA ILE A 139 -8.56 -8.32 -11.92
C ILE A 139 -9.44 -8.85 -10.78
N LEU A 140 -8.85 -9.14 -9.63
CA LEU A 140 -9.60 -9.62 -8.47
C LEU A 140 -10.59 -8.59 -7.96
N ALA A 141 -10.22 -7.30 -7.90
CA ALA A 141 -11.13 -6.23 -7.52
C ALA A 141 -12.29 -6.08 -8.51
N MET A 142 -12.03 -6.21 -9.81
CA MET A 142 -13.05 -6.17 -10.85
C MET A 142 -14.03 -7.35 -10.71
N VAL A 143 -13.52 -8.57 -10.53
CA VAL A 143 -14.36 -9.77 -10.34
C VAL A 143 -15.16 -9.66 -9.05
N ALA A 144 -14.55 -9.21 -7.95
CA ALA A 144 -15.25 -9.03 -6.67
C ALA A 144 -16.37 -8.00 -6.75
N THR A 145 -16.15 -6.87 -7.44
CA THR A 145 -17.18 -5.85 -7.68
C THR A 145 -18.33 -6.42 -8.51
N GLY A 146 -18.02 -7.22 -9.55
CA GLY A 146 -19.02 -7.92 -10.35
C GLY A 146 -19.83 -8.94 -9.55
N VAL A 147 -19.15 -9.75 -8.73
CA VAL A 147 -19.80 -10.71 -7.80
C VAL A 147 -20.69 -9.98 -6.80
N PHE A 148 -20.20 -8.92 -6.19
CA PHE A 148 -20.97 -8.09 -5.27
C PHE A 148 -22.25 -7.55 -5.91
N ALA A 149 -22.16 -6.99 -7.12
CA ALA A 149 -23.31 -6.47 -7.86
C ALA A 149 -24.31 -7.59 -8.24
N TRP A 150 -23.81 -8.73 -8.71
CA TRP A 150 -24.63 -9.87 -9.15
C TRP A 150 -25.46 -10.48 -8.02
N PHE A 151 -24.90 -10.58 -6.81
CA PHE A 151 -25.58 -11.16 -5.64
C PHE A 151 -26.36 -10.14 -4.80
N GLY A 152 -26.61 -8.92 -5.32
CA GLY A 152 -27.58 -7.97 -4.78
C GLY A 152 -27.02 -6.82 -3.94
N SER A 153 -25.72 -6.52 -4.03
CA SER A 153 -25.08 -5.33 -3.46
C SER A 153 -25.31 -5.08 -1.96
N GLY A 154 -25.65 -6.14 -1.20
CA GLY A 154 -25.84 -6.13 0.25
C GLY A 154 -24.93 -7.14 0.95
N ALA A 155 -25.26 -7.50 2.18
CA ALA A 155 -24.46 -8.43 2.99
C ALA A 155 -24.18 -9.76 2.27
N ARG A 156 -25.14 -10.33 1.53
CA ARG A 156 -24.95 -11.57 0.75
C ARG A 156 -23.92 -11.38 -0.37
N GLY A 157 -24.01 -10.29 -1.14
CA GLY A 157 -23.04 -9.97 -2.19
C GLY A 157 -21.65 -9.76 -1.62
N LEU A 158 -21.55 -9.05 -0.50
CA LEU A 158 -20.29 -8.80 0.19
C LEU A 158 -19.66 -10.08 0.75
N SER A 159 -20.44 -10.93 1.45
CA SER A 159 -19.98 -12.24 1.93
C SER A 159 -19.44 -13.11 0.80
N THR A 160 -20.15 -13.13 -0.36
CA THR A 160 -19.70 -13.87 -1.54
C THR A 160 -18.41 -13.33 -2.12
N ALA A 161 -18.26 -11.99 -2.19
CA ALA A 161 -17.01 -11.35 -2.65
C ALA A 161 -15.84 -11.64 -1.69
N ILE A 162 -16.06 -11.59 -0.38
CA ILE A 162 -15.04 -11.97 0.63
C ILE A 162 -14.66 -13.43 0.49
N THR A 163 -15.65 -14.32 0.33
CA THR A 163 -15.41 -15.76 0.12
C THR A 163 -14.59 -16.00 -1.15
N MET A 164 -14.90 -15.28 -2.24
CA MET A 164 -14.10 -15.35 -3.48
C MET A 164 -12.63 -14.96 -3.23
N TYR A 165 -12.38 -13.86 -2.51
CA TYR A 165 -11.01 -13.48 -2.15
C TYR A 165 -10.35 -14.54 -1.26
N ALA A 166 -11.07 -15.11 -0.29
CA ALA A 166 -10.55 -16.18 0.57
C ALA A 166 -10.16 -17.42 -0.26
N VAL A 167 -11.01 -17.84 -1.18
CA VAL A 167 -10.73 -18.95 -2.11
C VAL A 167 -9.52 -18.63 -3.00
N ALA A 168 -9.39 -17.40 -3.49
CA ALA A 168 -8.22 -16.98 -4.27
C ALA A 168 -6.92 -17.12 -3.45
N HIS A 169 -6.95 -16.82 -2.14
CA HIS A 169 -5.81 -17.07 -1.24
C HIS A 169 -5.48 -18.56 -1.12
N LEU A 170 -6.50 -19.43 -0.95
CA LEU A 170 -6.30 -20.87 -0.84
C LEU A 170 -5.73 -21.47 -2.14
N VAL A 171 -6.24 -21.03 -3.29
CA VAL A 171 -5.72 -21.42 -4.60
C VAL A 171 -4.28 -20.93 -4.77
N ALA A 172 -3.99 -19.69 -4.41
CA ALA A 172 -2.63 -19.16 -4.47
C ALA A 172 -1.69 -19.91 -3.52
N ALA A 173 -2.15 -20.31 -2.33
CA ALA A 173 -1.38 -21.13 -1.39
C ALA A 173 -0.97 -22.48 -2.02
N ALA A 174 -1.92 -23.18 -2.64
CA ALA A 174 -1.67 -24.45 -3.32
C ALA A 174 -0.68 -24.28 -4.49
N LEU A 175 -0.89 -23.25 -5.33
CA LEU A 175 0.01 -22.97 -6.46
C LEU A 175 1.43 -22.60 -5.99
N VAL A 176 1.57 -21.82 -4.92
CA VAL A 176 2.88 -21.50 -4.33
C VAL A 176 3.55 -22.76 -3.78
N ALA A 177 2.81 -23.61 -3.06
CA ALA A 177 3.34 -24.86 -2.52
C ALA A 177 3.89 -25.79 -3.61
N ILE A 178 3.28 -25.79 -4.79
CA ILE A 178 3.65 -26.65 -5.92
C ILE A 178 4.73 -26.00 -6.79
N LEU A 179 4.55 -24.72 -7.15
CA LEU A 179 5.30 -24.08 -8.24
C LEU A 179 6.41 -23.13 -7.76
N ALA A 180 6.37 -22.65 -6.51
CA ALA A 180 7.38 -21.70 -6.07
C ALA A 180 8.74 -22.41 -5.88
N PRO A 181 9.83 -21.78 -6.29
CA PRO A 181 11.15 -22.36 -6.05
C PRO A 181 11.41 -22.41 -4.54
N ASP A 182 11.97 -23.52 -4.11
CA ASP A 182 12.45 -23.68 -2.73
C ASP A 182 13.73 -22.85 -2.61
N GLY A 183 13.58 -21.56 -2.42
CA GLY A 183 14.71 -20.64 -2.24
C GLY A 183 15.53 -21.12 -1.04
N GLY A 184 16.57 -21.94 -1.29
CA GLY A 184 17.34 -22.67 -0.30
C GLY A 184 17.67 -21.84 0.95
N ARG A 185 17.92 -22.54 2.06
CA ARG A 185 18.44 -21.89 3.27
C ARG A 185 19.65 -21.06 2.89
N SER A 186 19.57 -19.76 3.10
CA SER A 186 20.70 -18.87 2.84
C SER A 186 21.90 -19.36 3.67
N THR A 187 22.91 -19.89 2.99
CA THR A 187 24.19 -20.26 3.64
C THR A 187 25.05 -19.05 3.94
N SER A 188 24.67 -17.87 3.46
CA SER A 188 25.35 -16.63 3.79
C SER A 188 24.90 -16.13 5.16
N ARG A 189 25.71 -16.42 6.19
CA ARG A 189 25.62 -15.69 7.46
C ARG A 189 25.67 -14.19 7.16
N PRO A 190 24.75 -13.37 7.72
CA PRO A 190 24.93 -11.92 7.66
C PRO A 190 26.32 -11.60 8.22
N SER A 191 27.09 -10.82 7.51
CA SER A 191 28.36 -10.32 8.04
C SER A 191 28.05 -9.50 9.30
N GLU A 192 28.30 -10.07 10.46
CA GLU A 192 28.15 -9.43 11.79
C GLU A 192 29.17 -8.32 12.04
N SER A 193 30.04 -7.99 11.07
CA SER A 193 31.26 -7.28 11.31
C SER A 193 31.23 -5.75 11.33
N GLU A 194 30.08 -5.12 11.07
CA GLU A 194 29.96 -3.68 11.30
C GLU A 194 28.95 -3.38 12.40
N GLY A 195 29.48 -3.02 13.58
CA GLY A 195 28.67 -2.75 14.77
C GLY A 195 27.52 -1.78 14.48
N TRP A 196 26.31 -2.10 14.94
CA TRP A 196 25.07 -1.33 14.77
C TRP A 196 25.25 0.16 15.13
N ARG A 197 26.22 0.52 15.99
CA ARG A 197 26.57 1.92 16.30
C ARG A 197 27.04 2.71 15.07
N LYS A 198 27.80 2.09 14.15
CA LYS A 198 28.20 2.75 12.90
C LYS A 198 27.04 3.02 11.96
N ARG A 199 25.98 2.19 12.03
CA ARG A 199 24.77 2.34 11.23
C ARG A 199 23.89 3.48 11.72
N LEU A 200 23.94 3.82 13.01
CA LEU A 200 23.20 4.97 13.59
C LEU A 200 23.66 6.34 13.08
N VAL A 201 24.81 6.43 12.41
CA VAL A 201 25.26 7.66 11.74
C VAL A 201 24.20 8.14 10.72
N VAL A 202 23.45 7.21 10.11
CA VAL A 202 22.34 7.51 9.20
C VAL A 202 21.31 8.45 9.84
N LEU A 203 21.03 8.29 11.14
CA LEU A 203 20.08 9.13 11.88
C LEU A 203 20.57 10.59 12.06
N ARG A 204 21.85 10.86 11.88
CA ARG A 204 22.44 12.20 11.94
C ARG A 204 22.43 12.92 10.59
N MET A 205 22.03 12.22 9.52
CA MET A 205 22.01 12.78 8.17
C MET A 205 20.68 13.46 7.87
N PRO A 206 20.61 14.79 7.70
CA PRO A 206 19.34 15.50 7.44
C PRO A 206 18.60 14.97 6.21
N VAL A 207 19.33 14.52 5.20
CA VAL A 207 18.75 13.98 3.96
C VAL A 207 17.88 12.74 4.21
N VAL A 208 18.21 11.93 5.23
CA VAL A 208 17.45 10.72 5.58
C VAL A 208 16.10 11.09 6.19
N TRP A 209 16.06 12.12 7.05
CA TRP A 209 14.81 12.62 7.62
C TRP A 209 13.91 13.29 6.57
N MET A 210 14.53 14.08 5.67
CA MET A 210 13.79 14.67 4.55
C MET A 210 13.19 13.58 3.64
N HIS A 211 13.95 12.50 3.39
CA HIS A 211 13.45 11.37 2.61
C HIS A 211 12.36 10.59 3.34
N ALA A 212 12.48 10.39 4.65
CA ALA A 212 11.41 9.84 5.47
C ALA A 212 10.14 10.70 5.35
N GLY A 213 10.26 12.03 5.38
CA GLY A 213 9.15 12.96 5.16
C GLY A 213 8.54 12.82 3.77
N VAL A 214 9.34 12.65 2.71
CA VAL A 214 8.82 12.40 1.35
C VAL A 214 7.98 11.14 1.31
N ILE A 215 8.48 10.02 1.87
CA ILE A 215 7.73 8.76 1.87
C ILE A 215 6.48 8.87 2.75
N PHE A 216 6.60 9.48 3.93
CA PHE A 216 5.47 9.70 4.85
C PHE A 216 4.30 10.43 4.16
N PHE A 217 4.57 11.58 3.54
CA PHE A 217 3.52 12.35 2.87
C PHE A 217 3.02 11.70 1.59
N ALA A 218 3.89 11.00 0.84
CA ALA A 218 3.45 10.19 -0.29
C ALA A 218 2.53 9.04 0.15
N TYR A 219 2.78 8.49 1.34
CA TYR A 219 1.99 7.40 1.89
C TYR A 219 0.67 7.90 2.50
N CYS A 220 0.65 9.10 3.12
CA CYS A 220 -0.61 9.78 3.47
C CYS A 220 -1.46 10.02 2.22
N ALA A 221 -0.87 10.53 1.14
CA ALA A 221 -1.56 10.75 -0.13
C ALA A 221 -2.09 9.41 -0.73
N PHE A 222 -1.36 8.32 -0.55
CA PHE A 222 -1.82 6.99 -0.97
C PHE A 222 -3.07 6.56 -0.18
N TRP A 223 -3.14 6.80 1.11
CA TRP A 223 -4.35 6.58 1.90
C TRP A 223 -5.53 7.41 1.40
N GLY A 224 -5.29 8.63 0.92
CA GLY A 224 -6.33 9.44 0.27
C GLY A 224 -6.96 8.76 -0.95
N THR A 225 -6.19 7.96 -1.69
CA THR A 225 -6.74 7.20 -2.81
C THR A 225 -7.64 6.03 -2.38
N HIS A 226 -7.54 5.59 -1.13
CA HIS A 226 -8.40 4.54 -0.57
C HIS A 226 -9.77 5.07 -0.17
N ASP A 227 -9.92 6.38 -0.05
CA ASP A 227 -11.15 7.04 0.33
C ASP A 227 -12.13 7.24 -0.84
N PHE A 228 -11.73 7.03 -2.07
CA PHE A 228 -12.57 7.32 -3.25
C PHE A 228 -13.89 6.57 -3.27
N ASN A 229 -13.94 5.30 -2.79
CA ASN A 229 -15.20 4.57 -2.62
C ASN A 229 -16.08 5.27 -1.60
N ALA A 230 -15.57 5.50 -0.38
CA ALA A 230 -16.33 6.11 0.70
C ALA A 230 -16.82 7.52 0.32
N PHE A 231 -15.98 8.34 -0.31
CA PHE A 231 -16.37 9.67 -0.79
C PHE A 231 -17.48 9.60 -1.84
N ALA A 232 -17.40 8.69 -2.81
CA ALA A 232 -18.46 8.54 -3.82
C ALA A 232 -19.78 8.11 -3.19
N VAL A 233 -19.76 7.17 -2.24
CA VAL A 233 -20.97 6.57 -1.65
C VAL A 233 -21.52 7.45 -0.53
N GLU A 234 -20.72 7.82 0.47
CA GLU A 234 -21.16 8.55 1.66
C GLU A 234 -21.15 10.06 1.44
N GLY A 235 -20.17 10.58 0.68
CA GLY A 235 -20.02 11.99 0.39
C GLY A 235 -20.96 12.48 -0.72
N LEU A 236 -21.08 11.72 -1.82
CA LEU A 236 -21.82 12.12 -3.01
C LEU A 236 -23.14 11.36 -3.20
N GLY A 237 -23.45 10.39 -2.33
CA GLY A 237 -24.72 9.62 -2.37
C GLY A 237 -24.81 8.62 -3.53
N GLN A 238 -23.68 8.19 -4.08
CA GLN A 238 -23.66 7.20 -5.16
C GLN A 238 -23.89 5.78 -4.63
N SER A 239 -24.19 4.84 -5.54
CA SER A 239 -24.34 3.43 -5.17
C SER A 239 -23.00 2.81 -4.74
N GLU A 240 -23.05 1.78 -3.89
CA GLU A 240 -21.86 1.02 -3.48
C GLU A 240 -21.14 0.38 -4.69
N VAL A 241 -21.90 -0.08 -5.70
CA VAL A 241 -21.34 -0.61 -6.96
C VAL A 241 -20.55 0.48 -7.71
N PHE A 242 -21.05 1.72 -7.74
CA PHE A 242 -20.33 2.84 -8.35
C PHE A 242 -19.02 3.11 -7.60
N GLY A 243 -19.07 3.18 -6.27
CA GLY A 243 -17.88 3.38 -5.44
C GLY A 243 -16.85 2.26 -5.61
N ALA A 244 -17.31 0.99 -5.62
CA ALA A 244 -16.44 -0.17 -5.85
C ALA A 244 -15.82 -0.15 -7.26
N THR A 245 -16.58 0.28 -8.27
CA THR A 245 -16.07 0.44 -9.64
C THR A 245 -14.99 1.52 -9.71
N LEU A 246 -15.19 2.65 -9.02
CA LEU A 246 -14.22 3.74 -8.94
C LEU A 246 -12.91 3.29 -8.25
N ALA A 247 -13.03 2.54 -7.15
CA ALA A 247 -11.88 1.96 -6.45
C ALA A 247 -11.13 0.92 -7.31
N THR A 248 -11.85 0.10 -8.06
CA THR A 248 -11.29 -0.86 -9.01
C THR A 248 -10.55 -0.14 -10.16
N PHE A 249 -11.17 0.87 -10.74
CA PHE A 249 -10.56 1.70 -11.79
C PHE A 249 -9.24 2.34 -11.31
N ARG A 250 -9.23 2.92 -10.10
CA ARG A 250 -8.02 3.43 -9.48
C ARG A 250 -6.88 2.40 -9.50
N THR A 251 -7.17 1.14 -9.18
CA THR A 251 -6.16 0.07 -9.11
C THR A 251 -5.54 -0.22 -10.47
N TRP A 252 -6.29 -0.10 -11.57
CA TRP A 252 -5.78 -0.22 -12.93
C TRP A 252 -4.82 0.91 -13.33
N LEU A 253 -4.93 2.10 -12.71
CA LEU A 253 -4.02 3.21 -12.99
C LEU A 253 -2.61 2.99 -12.42
N ARG A 254 -2.46 2.08 -11.44
CA ARG A 254 -1.17 1.84 -10.76
C ARG A 254 -0.05 1.39 -11.71
N PRO A 255 -0.21 0.34 -12.54
CA PRO A 255 0.85 -0.06 -13.46
C PRO A 255 1.18 1.02 -14.49
N VAL A 256 0.17 1.74 -14.97
CA VAL A 256 0.36 2.84 -15.94
C VAL A 256 1.20 3.96 -15.34
N ALA A 257 0.85 4.40 -14.12
CA ALA A 257 1.55 5.46 -13.42
C ALA A 257 3.00 5.07 -13.07
N ALA A 258 3.23 3.84 -12.61
CA ALA A 258 4.55 3.36 -12.23
C ALA A 258 5.50 3.31 -13.45
N ILE A 259 5.03 2.80 -14.59
CA ILE A 259 5.81 2.75 -15.84
C ILE A 259 6.11 4.18 -16.34
N ALA A 260 5.09 5.04 -16.40
CA ALA A 260 5.27 6.43 -16.85
C ALA A 260 6.27 7.17 -15.92
N ALA A 261 6.12 7.04 -14.61
CA ALA A 261 7.02 7.68 -13.65
C ALA A 261 8.48 7.22 -13.82
N GLY A 262 8.72 5.91 -14.03
CA GLY A 262 10.05 5.37 -14.32
C GLY A 262 10.66 6.00 -15.57
N VAL A 263 9.94 6.00 -16.68
CA VAL A 263 10.39 6.60 -17.95
C VAL A 263 10.69 8.10 -17.81
N PHE A 264 9.84 8.83 -17.08
CA PHE A 264 10.09 10.25 -16.82
C PHE A 264 11.27 10.47 -15.87
N ALA A 265 11.47 9.60 -14.87
CA ALA A 265 12.59 9.70 -13.93
C ALA A 265 13.93 9.43 -14.63
N ASP A 266 13.97 8.55 -15.65
CA ASP A 266 15.17 8.28 -16.47
C ASP A 266 15.55 9.49 -17.35
N ARG A 267 14.56 10.25 -17.81
CA ARG A 267 14.78 11.44 -18.67
C ARG A 267 14.98 12.73 -17.88
N LEU A 268 14.35 12.83 -16.73
CA LEU A 268 14.39 13.96 -15.83
C LEU A 268 15.06 13.50 -14.51
N ARG A 269 15.30 14.41 -13.58
CA ARG A 269 15.74 14.01 -12.23
C ARG A 269 14.57 13.47 -11.43
N SER A 270 14.77 12.37 -10.68
CA SER A 270 13.75 11.78 -9.80
C SER A 270 13.10 12.82 -8.88
N SER A 271 13.88 13.73 -8.31
CA SER A 271 13.37 14.84 -7.48
C SER A 271 12.45 15.81 -8.24
N THR A 272 12.61 15.96 -9.55
CA THR A 272 11.72 16.81 -10.36
C THR A 272 10.38 16.12 -10.57
N VAL A 273 10.39 14.84 -10.93
CA VAL A 273 9.16 14.05 -11.15
C VAL A 273 8.38 13.92 -9.84
N ILE A 274 9.06 13.59 -8.73
CA ILE A 274 8.43 13.50 -7.40
C ILE A 274 7.83 14.84 -6.97
N GLY A 275 8.58 15.93 -7.14
CA GLY A 275 8.08 17.27 -6.83
C GLY A 275 6.85 17.65 -7.65
N ALA A 276 6.86 17.40 -8.95
CA ALA A 276 5.70 17.64 -9.83
C ALA A 276 4.50 16.76 -9.41
N SER A 277 4.73 15.48 -9.10
CA SER A 277 3.68 14.56 -8.65
C SER A 277 3.02 15.04 -7.34
N PHE A 278 3.81 15.55 -6.38
CA PHE A 278 3.24 16.14 -5.15
C PHE A 278 2.37 17.35 -5.45
N LEU A 279 2.79 18.26 -6.34
CA LEU A 279 1.99 19.43 -6.70
C LEU A 279 0.70 19.04 -7.43
N VAL A 280 0.76 18.08 -8.35
CA VAL A 280 -0.43 17.53 -9.02
C VAL A 280 -1.36 16.86 -8.02
N ALA A 281 -0.83 16.06 -7.08
CA ALA A 281 -1.63 15.45 -6.03
C ALA A 281 -2.28 16.50 -5.12
N ALA A 282 -1.54 17.57 -4.73
CA ALA A 282 -2.09 18.66 -3.93
C ALA A 282 -3.24 19.35 -4.64
N ALA A 283 -3.06 19.71 -5.93
CA ALA A 283 -4.12 20.33 -6.74
C ALA A 283 -5.34 19.41 -6.89
N GLY A 284 -5.12 18.11 -7.14
CA GLY A 284 -6.20 17.12 -7.24
C GLY A 284 -6.95 16.92 -5.91
N PHE A 285 -6.26 16.91 -4.76
CA PHE A 285 -6.94 16.85 -3.46
C PHE A 285 -7.73 18.13 -3.15
N VAL A 286 -7.25 19.32 -3.58
CA VAL A 286 -8.05 20.56 -3.49
C VAL A 286 -9.28 20.47 -4.38
N ALA A 287 -9.17 19.93 -5.60
CA ALA A 287 -10.29 19.72 -6.50
C ALA A 287 -11.33 18.76 -5.88
N LEU A 288 -10.88 17.62 -5.31
CA LEU A 288 -11.76 16.68 -4.59
C LEU A 288 -12.44 17.33 -3.36
N ALA A 289 -11.72 18.16 -2.60
CA ALA A 289 -12.30 18.89 -1.47
C ALA A 289 -13.40 19.89 -1.89
N ALA A 290 -13.25 20.47 -3.08
CA ALA A 290 -14.22 21.42 -3.66
C ALA A 290 -15.22 20.76 -4.63
N HIS A 291 -15.23 19.42 -4.73
CA HIS A 291 -15.97 18.68 -5.75
C HIS A 291 -17.50 18.92 -5.67
N PRO A 292 -18.18 19.32 -6.76
CA PRO A 292 -19.62 19.47 -6.81
C PRO A 292 -20.33 18.10 -6.79
N LYS A 293 -21.46 17.97 -6.05
CA LYS A 293 -22.15 16.69 -5.85
C LYS A 293 -22.56 15.98 -7.14
N ASP A 294 -22.95 16.74 -8.16
CA ASP A 294 -23.57 16.19 -9.38
C ASP A 294 -22.58 16.02 -10.55
N ALA A 295 -21.29 16.36 -10.36
CA ALA A 295 -20.30 16.40 -11.43
C ALA A 295 -19.55 15.06 -11.59
N LEU A 296 -20.26 13.95 -11.85
CA LEU A 296 -19.67 12.60 -11.87
C LEU A 296 -18.52 12.44 -12.88
N VAL A 297 -18.56 13.10 -14.04
CA VAL A 297 -17.47 13.07 -15.01
C VAL A 297 -16.21 13.71 -14.43
N LEU A 298 -16.38 14.84 -13.72
CA LEU A 298 -15.27 15.51 -13.03
C LEU A 298 -14.67 14.61 -11.95
N LEU A 299 -15.49 13.82 -11.24
CA LEU A 299 -15.01 12.87 -10.25
C LEU A 299 -14.04 11.83 -10.86
N TRP A 300 -14.36 11.27 -12.03
CA TRP A 300 -13.46 10.35 -12.73
C TRP A 300 -12.13 11.02 -13.12
N ILE A 301 -12.17 12.28 -13.52
CA ILE A 301 -10.97 13.07 -13.84
C ILE A 301 -10.14 13.31 -12.58
N ASP A 302 -10.75 13.81 -11.49
CA ASP A 302 -10.07 14.10 -10.23
C ASP A 302 -9.41 12.84 -9.65
N VAL A 303 -10.14 11.73 -9.61
CA VAL A 303 -9.64 10.42 -9.17
C VAL A 303 -8.47 9.96 -10.03
N SER A 304 -8.57 10.11 -11.36
CA SER A 304 -7.49 9.72 -12.28
C SER A 304 -6.23 10.55 -12.03
N VAL A 305 -6.36 11.87 -11.92
CA VAL A 305 -5.24 12.78 -11.69
C VAL A 305 -4.54 12.48 -10.37
N VAL A 306 -5.31 12.34 -9.29
CA VAL A 306 -4.75 12.03 -7.98
C VAL A 306 -4.10 10.64 -7.96
N ALA A 307 -4.78 9.62 -8.48
CA ALA A 307 -4.25 8.25 -8.50
C ALA A 307 -2.95 8.15 -9.31
N LEU A 308 -2.89 8.75 -10.50
CA LEU A 308 -1.68 8.74 -11.33
C LEU A 308 -0.52 9.45 -10.61
N ALA A 309 -0.77 10.62 -10.01
CA ALA A 309 0.26 11.36 -9.27
C ALA A 309 0.77 10.57 -8.06
N VAL A 310 -0.12 9.99 -7.27
CA VAL A 310 0.22 9.23 -6.05
C VAL A 310 0.95 7.93 -6.38
N PHE A 311 0.52 7.19 -7.40
CA PHE A 311 1.21 5.98 -7.82
C PHE A 311 2.56 6.28 -8.49
N ALA A 312 2.70 7.42 -9.17
CA ALA A 312 3.99 7.90 -9.65
C ALA A 312 4.96 8.17 -8.48
N LEU A 313 4.51 8.86 -7.41
CA LEU A 313 5.29 9.05 -6.20
C LEU A 313 5.80 7.71 -5.65
N ARG A 314 4.90 6.73 -5.47
CA ARG A 314 5.23 5.43 -4.90
C ARG A 314 6.21 4.62 -5.74
N GLY A 315 6.14 4.76 -7.05
CA GLY A 315 7.02 4.04 -7.98
C GLY A 315 8.48 4.48 -7.89
N ILE A 316 8.74 5.75 -7.55
CA ILE A 316 10.09 6.31 -7.69
C ILE A 316 10.66 7.00 -6.45
N TYR A 317 9.95 7.08 -5.31
CA TYR A 317 10.46 7.83 -4.15
C TYR A 317 11.79 7.27 -3.60
N TYR A 318 12.07 5.97 -3.74
CA TYR A 318 13.36 5.42 -3.33
C TYR A 318 14.53 5.83 -4.25
N ALA A 319 14.26 6.24 -5.48
CA ALA A 319 15.29 6.76 -6.38
C ALA A 319 15.94 8.07 -5.86
N LEU A 320 15.30 8.78 -4.92
CA LEU A 320 15.90 9.94 -4.26
C LEU A 320 17.13 9.62 -3.44
N LEU A 321 17.30 8.38 -2.95
CA LEU A 321 18.49 7.98 -2.18
C LEU A 321 19.75 8.02 -3.04
N GLU A 322 19.63 7.65 -4.30
CA GLU A 322 20.73 7.73 -5.26
C GLU A 322 21.05 9.19 -5.59
N GLU A 323 20.02 10.00 -5.88
CA GLU A 323 20.19 11.43 -6.16
C GLU A 323 20.78 12.19 -4.95
N ALA A 324 20.45 11.77 -3.73
CA ALA A 324 20.99 12.30 -2.48
C ALA A 324 22.44 11.88 -2.18
N ARG A 325 23.06 11.05 -3.04
CA ARG A 325 24.43 10.53 -2.89
C ARG A 325 24.64 9.80 -1.56
N LEU A 326 23.64 9.07 -1.08
CA LEU A 326 23.81 8.27 0.12
C LEU A 326 24.85 7.16 -0.14
N PRO A 327 25.86 6.98 0.74
CA PRO A 327 26.85 5.91 0.58
C PRO A 327 26.18 4.54 0.48
N MET A 328 26.59 3.72 -0.51
CA MET A 328 25.98 2.39 -0.77
C MET A 328 25.94 1.48 0.45
N HIS A 329 26.97 1.51 1.31
CA HIS A 329 27.05 0.70 2.53
C HIS A 329 26.04 1.12 3.61
N LEU A 330 25.47 2.34 3.54
CA LEU A 330 24.45 2.87 4.45
C LEU A 330 23.04 2.76 3.87
N THR A 331 22.89 2.44 2.58
CA THR A 331 21.59 2.45 1.88
C THR A 331 20.59 1.52 2.56
N GLY A 332 20.96 0.28 2.90
CA GLY A 332 20.06 -0.66 3.56
C GLY A 332 19.54 -0.18 4.91
N THR A 333 20.43 0.41 5.72
CA THR A 333 20.06 0.98 7.04
C THR A 333 19.15 2.20 6.88
N ALA A 334 19.47 3.07 5.91
CA ALA A 334 18.64 4.24 5.61
C ALA A 334 17.24 3.85 5.13
N VAL A 335 17.15 2.91 4.19
CA VAL A 335 15.87 2.38 3.70
C VAL A 335 15.04 1.79 4.85
N GLY A 336 15.66 0.98 5.71
CA GLY A 336 14.97 0.41 6.87
C GLY A 336 14.38 1.49 7.80
N PHE A 337 15.19 2.49 8.15
CA PHE A 337 14.76 3.59 9.01
C PHE A 337 13.66 4.45 8.35
N VAL A 338 13.87 4.83 7.09
CA VAL A 338 12.92 5.63 6.32
C VAL A 338 11.59 4.90 6.14
N SER A 339 11.62 3.56 5.97
CA SER A 339 10.42 2.76 5.83
C SER A 339 9.61 2.71 7.13
N VAL A 340 10.27 2.58 8.28
CA VAL A 340 9.57 2.58 9.59
C VAL A 340 8.79 3.88 9.78
N LEU A 341 9.40 5.02 9.50
CA LEU A 341 8.71 6.32 9.60
C LEU A 341 7.72 6.54 8.47
N GLY A 342 8.10 6.18 7.25
CA GLY A 342 7.33 6.44 6.04
C GLY A 342 6.01 5.67 5.99
N TYR A 343 5.93 4.49 6.62
CA TYR A 343 4.72 3.66 6.62
C TYR A 343 3.88 3.80 7.91
N THR A 344 4.25 4.70 8.84
CA THR A 344 3.39 5.00 10.00
C THR A 344 1.97 5.46 9.65
N PRO A 345 1.67 6.06 8.47
CA PRO A 345 0.31 6.38 8.08
C PRO A 345 -0.65 5.17 8.09
N ASP A 346 -0.16 3.92 7.90
CA ASP A 346 -0.99 2.72 8.05
C ASP A 346 -1.63 2.58 9.44
N ILE A 347 -1.03 3.21 10.46
CA ILE A 347 -1.50 3.14 11.85
C ILE A 347 -2.55 4.21 12.13
N PHE A 348 -2.26 5.47 11.80
CA PHE A 348 -3.10 6.59 12.27
C PHE A 348 -4.08 7.12 11.22
N VAL A 349 -3.81 7.00 9.92
CA VAL A 349 -4.71 7.53 8.89
C VAL A 349 -6.08 6.85 8.91
N PRO A 350 -6.19 5.50 9.04
CA PRO A 350 -7.50 4.85 9.16
C PRO A 350 -8.33 5.33 10.36
N GLN A 351 -7.68 5.57 11.52
CA GLN A 351 -8.35 6.14 12.68
C GLN A 351 -8.78 7.58 12.46
N LEU A 352 -7.89 8.40 11.88
CA LEU A 352 -8.19 9.80 11.56
C LEU A 352 -9.39 9.91 10.63
N THR A 353 -9.42 9.11 9.54
CA THR A 353 -10.53 9.11 8.60
C THR A 353 -11.82 8.62 9.25
N GLY A 354 -11.75 7.56 10.07
CA GLY A 354 -12.89 7.05 10.82
C GLY A 354 -13.50 8.13 11.73
N TRP A 355 -12.65 8.79 12.53
CA TRP A 355 -13.09 9.89 13.40
C TRP A 355 -13.66 11.08 12.62
N LEU A 356 -13.03 11.48 11.51
CA LEU A 356 -13.52 12.59 10.68
C LEU A 356 -14.90 12.30 10.10
N PHE A 357 -15.13 11.08 9.60
CA PHE A 357 -16.39 10.73 8.93
C PHE A 357 -17.53 10.52 9.92
N ASP A 358 -17.24 10.08 11.14
CA ASP A 358 -18.23 9.99 12.21
C ASP A 358 -18.57 11.37 12.79
N THR A 359 -17.57 12.28 12.91
CA THR A 359 -17.77 13.62 13.47
C THR A 359 -18.41 14.56 12.45
N TYR A 360 -18.08 14.45 11.16
CA TYR A 360 -18.54 15.28 10.07
C TYR A 360 -19.14 14.40 8.95
N PRO A 361 -20.40 13.94 9.10
CA PRO A 361 -21.03 13.03 8.14
C PRO A 361 -21.18 13.58 6.73
N GLY A 362 -21.26 12.68 5.75
CA GLY A 362 -21.42 13.05 4.34
C GLY A 362 -20.14 13.64 3.74
N ALA A 363 -20.27 14.61 2.85
CA ALA A 363 -19.12 15.15 2.11
C ALA A 363 -18.13 15.96 2.98
N GLU A 364 -18.54 16.43 4.15
CA GLU A 364 -17.76 17.36 4.95
C GLU A 364 -16.49 16.73 5.54
N GLY A 365 -16.60 15.56 6.14
CA GLY A 365 -15.45 14.82 6.67
C GLY A 365 -14.42 14.47 5.60
N HIS A 366 -14.89 14.08 4.41
CA HIS A 366 -14.02 13.81 3.25
C HIS A 366 -13.32 15.10 2.78
N ARG A 367 -14.02 16.26 2.76
CA ARG A 367 -13.42 17.53 2.40
C ARG A 367 -12.29 17.91 3.34
N TYR A 368 -12.48 17.79 4.66
CA TYR A 368 -11.43 18.04 5.63
C TYR A 368 -10.25 17.10 5.42
N PHE A 369 -10.50 15.82 5.18
CA PHE A 369 -9.45 14.86 4.89
C PHE A 369 -8.65 15.25 3.64
N TYR A 370 -9.30 15.57 2.54
CA TYR A 370 -8.60 15.98 1.31
C TYR A 370 -7.82 17.29 1.48
N VAL A 371 -8.31 18.26 2.26
CA VAL A 371 -7.55 19.48 2.60
C VAL A 371 -6.28 19.12 3.38
N LEU A 372 -6.36 18.23 4.37
CA LEU A 372 -5.19 17.77 5.11
C LEU A 372 -4.17 17.07 4.19
N LEU A 373 -4.64 16.26 3.25
CA LEU A 373 -3.77 15.60 2.27
C LEU A 373 -3.13 16.59 1.30
N ALA A 374 -3.85 17.61 0.88
CA ALA A 374 -3.31 18.69 0.04
C ALA A 374 -2.18 19.44 0.75
N ILE A 375 -2.38 19.79 2.02
CA ILE A 375 -1.34 20.40 2.87
C ILE A 375 -0.13 19.46 3.00
N GLY A 376 -0.38 18.17 3.30
CA GLY A 376 0.66 17.16 3.40
C GLY A 376 1.46 17.00 2.10
N ALA A 377 0.80 17.03 0.95
CA ALA A 377 1.46 16.97 -0.35
C ALA A 377 2.37 18.19 -0.61
N VAL A 378 1.96 19.39 -0.18
CA VAL A 378 2.81 20.61 -0.25
C VAL A 378 4.03 20.45 0.65
N VAL A 379 3.89 19.89 1.86
CA VAL A 379 5.03 19.61 2.75
C VAL A 379 5.95 18.53 2.13
N GLY A 380 5.40 17.48 1.51
CA GLY A 380 6.17 16.48 0.78
C GLY A 380 6.98 17.08 -0.39
N PHE A 381 6.37 18.03 -1.12
CA PHE A 381 7.09 18.82 -2.12
C PHE A 381 8.24 19.62 -1.50
N ALA A 382 8.02 20.29 -0.37
CA ALA A 382 9.06 21.06 0.32
C ALA A 382 10.23 20.15 0.76
N CYS A 383 9.95 18.96 1.30
CA CYS A 383 10.95 17.94 1.62
C CYS A 383 11.77 17.53 0.38
N THR A 384 11.10 17.29 -0.75
CA THR A 384 11.76 16.95 -2.02
C THR A 384 12.68 18.08 -2.50
N ARG A 385 12.24 19.32 -2.39
CA ARG A 385 13.06 20.52 -2.74
C ARG A 385 14.28 20.67 -1.82
N ALA A 386 14.12 20.36 -0.54
CA ALA A 386 15.19 20.40 0.42
C ALA A 386 16.28 19.35 0.12
N ILE A 387 15.91 18.11 -0.22
CA ILE A 387 16.84 17.07 -0.67
C ILE A 387 17.65 17.56 -1.87
N ARG A 388 16.98 18.11 -2.87
CA ARG A 388 17.63 18.64 -4.08
C ARG A 388 18.64 19.75 -3.80
N ARG A 389 18.39 20.59 -2.78
CA ARG A 389 19.32 21.66 -2.36
C ARG A 389 20.56 21.07 -1.66
N CYS A 390 20.37 20.05 -0.83
CA CYS A 390 21.47 19.36 -0.14
C CYS A 390 22.36 18.55 -1.10
N ALA A 391 21.80 18.03 -2.19
CA ALA A 391 22.50 17.24 -3.22
C ALA A 391 23.36 18.10 -4.18
N ARG A 392 23.15 19.43 -4.22
CA ARG A 392 23.99 20.32 -5.04
C ARG A 392 25.39 20.43 -4.46
N PRO A 393 26.46 20.32 -5.28
CA PRO A 393 27.80 20.64 -4.80
C PRO A 393 27.78 22.08 -4.27
N ARG A 394 28.29 22.30 -3.05
CA ARG A 394 28.64 23.67 -2.64
C ARG A 394 29.63 24.16 -3.68
N SER A 395 29.23 25.16 -4.48
CA SER A 395 30.18 25.92 -5.26
C SER A 395 31.24 26.43 -4.27
N SER A 396 32.46 25.91 -4.40
CA SER A 396 33.63 26.48 -3.73
C SER A 396 33.72 27.93 -4.16
N GLY A 397 33.25 28.82 -3.27
CA GLY A 397 33.54 30.26 -3.37
C GLY A 397 34.96 30.50 -2.96
#